data_d1d285d0f1e278f6d8c816b189e5d999
#
_entry.id   d1d285d0f1e278f6d8c816b189e5d999
#
_cell.length_a   1.000
_cell.length_b   1.000
_cell.length_c   1.000
_cell.angle_alpha   90.00
_cell.angle_beta   90.00
_cell.angle_gamma   90.00
#
_symmetry.space_group_name_H-M   'P 1'
#
loop_
_entity.id
_entity.type
_entity.pdbx_description
1 polymer ?
#
loop_
_entity_poly.entity_id
_entity_poly.type
_entity_poly.pdbx_seq_one_letter_code
_entity_poly.pdbx_strand_id
1 'polypeptide(L)'
;RAVLRAHQRDGYAVLMQATAGAIIELARDPRFVGGTVAVLAVLHTWDQQLNLHPHVHCLVSGGGISEDGTTWHPARRRFLLPIKALASKVRGKFRALLRQRCPDLVVPDVVWRTTWIAHVTAWGNGEQAVLDYLARYVFRIAITNARIVGLDDAGVTFEYRDRKTGRRRTSRLGGEEFMRRFLQHVLPRGFHKVRYFGLWHPSHRTDTARVRQMLQLQAPPPAGPLPEPTVPPDLTEVAAAPVIEPRICPR
;
A
#
# COMPACT_ATOMS: atom_id res chain seq x y z
N ARG A 1 -9.89 14.08 5.18
CA ARG A 1 -9.16 13.41 6.29
C ARG A 1 -10.03 13.25 7.52
N ALA A 2 -10.68 14.31 8.01
CA ALA A 2 -11.56 14.26 9.19
C ALA A 2 -12.64 13.18 9.07
N VAL A 3 -13.32 13.09 7.92
CA VAL A 3 -14.33 12.07 7.61
C VAL A 3 -13.76 10.65 7.78
N LEU A 4 -12.58 10.37 7.22
CA LEU A 4 -11.95 9.06 7.34
C LEU A 4 -11.50 8.74 8.76
N ARG A 5 -11.16 9.76 9.57
CA ARG A 5 -10.83 9.57 10.97
C ARG A 5 -12.05 9.17 11.80
N ALA A 6 -13.20 9.76 11.54
CA ALA A 6 -14.44 9.44 12.24
C ALA A 6 -15.04 8.07 11.82
N HIS A 7 -14.81 7.66 10.57
CA HIS A 7 -15.38 6.43 10.00
C HIS A 7 -14.28 5.52 9.45
N GLN A 8 -13.30 5.17 10.28
CA GLN A 8 -12.09 4.45 9.84
C GLN A 8 -12.40 3.12 9.15
N ARG A 9 -13.22 2.27 9.76
CA ARG A 9 -13.51 0.92 9.24
C ARG A 9 -14.10 0.98 7.83
N ASP A 10 -15.16 1.73 7.66
CA ASP A 10 -15.87 1.81 6.39
C ASP A 10 -15.12 2.67 5.38
N GLY A 11 -14.63 3.82 5.80
CA GLY A 11 -13.88 4.72 4.94
C GLY A 11 -12.60 4.11 4.38
N TYR A 12 -11.84 3.35 5.17
CA TYR A 12 -10.64 2.65 4.70
C TYR A 12 -10.99 1.46 3.81
N ALA A 13 -12.04 0.70 4.16
CA ALA A 13 -12.50 -0.41 3.33
C ALA A 13 -12.97 0.07 1.96
N VAL A 14 -13.76 1.14 1.92
CA VAL A 14 -14.23 1.78 0.70
C VAL A 14 -13.06 2.34 -0.13
N LEU A 15 -12.05 2.95 0.52
CA LEU A 15 -10.88 3.47 -0.18
C LEU A 15 -10.09 2.36 -0.90
N MET A 16 -9.86 1.23 -0.22
CA MET A 16 -9.19 0.08 -0.82
C MET A 16 -10.02 -0.54 -1.96
N GLN A 17 -11.31 -0.72 -1.75
CA GLN A 17 -12.23 -1.28 -2.75
C GLN A 17 -12.37 -0.37 -3.98
N ALA A 18 -12.51 0.95 -3.79
CA ALA A 18 -12.57 1.91 -4.87
C ALA A 18 -11.30 1.94 -5.71
N THR A 19 -10.13 1.89 -5.03
CA THR A 19 -8.84 1.91 -5.71
C THR A 19 -8.64 0.65 -6.55
N ALA A 20 -8.81 -0.53 -5.96
CA ALA A 20 -8.66 -1.79 -6.68
C ALA A 20 -9.71 -1.94 -7.80
N GLY A 21 -10.97 -1.59 -7.52
CA GLY A 21 -12.03 -1.64 -8.51
C GLY A 21 -11.82 -0.68 -9.70
N ALA A 22 -11.21 0.49 -9.47
CA ALA A 22 -10.86 1.40 -10.55
C ALA A 22 -9.72 0.86 -11.42
N ILE A 23 -8.71 0.24 -10.81
CA ILE A 23 -7.59 -0.41 -11.50
C ILE A 23 -8.12 -1.55 -12.39
N ILE A 24 -8.91 -2.45 -11.83
CA ILE A 24 -9.44 -3.63 -12.54
C ILE A 24 -10.35 -3.20 -13.71
N GLU A 25 -11.23 -2.23 -13.47
CA GLU A 25 -12.15 -1.75 -14.51
C GLU A 25 -11.41 -1.09 -15.68
N LEU A 26 -10.42 -0.24 -15.39
CA LEU A 26 -9.60 0.36 -16.45
C LEU A 26 -8.74 -0.68 -17.17
N ALA A 27 -8.20 -1.66 -16.44
CA ALA A 27 -7.37 -2.70 -17.05
C ALA A 27 -8.15 -3.60 -18.02
N ARG A 28 -9.46 -3.77 -17.84
CA ARG A 28 -10.31 -4.52 -18.76
C ARG A 28 -10.45 -3.88 -20.15
N ASP A 29 -10.23 -2.57 -20.24
CA ASP A 29 -10.28 -1.87 -21.53
C ASP A 29 -9.13 -2.35 -22.42
N PRO A 30 -9.42 -2.83 -23.65
CA PRO A 30 -8.39 -3.32 -24.60
C PRO A 30 -7.35 -2.27 -24.98
N ARG A 31 -7.67 -0.99 -24.82
CA ARG A 31 -6.71 0.10 -25.03
C ARG A 31 -5.56 0.09 -24.04
N PHE A 32 -5.73 -0.57 -22.88
CA PHE A 32 -4.74 -0.63 -21.80
C PHE A 32 -4.17 -2.04 -21.66
N VAL A 33 -4.87 -2.92 -20.94
CA VAL A 33 -4.45 -4.32 -20.75
C VAL A 33 -5.37 -5.29 -21.52
N GLY A 34 -6.68 -5.03 -21.52
CA GLY A 34 -7.66 -5.90 -22.15
C GLY A 34 -8.02 -7.15 -21.34
N GLY A 35 -7.81 -7.12 -20.01
CA GLY A 35 -8.07 -8.27 -19.18
C GLY A 35 -8.17 -7.96 -17.69
N THR A 36 -8.59 -8.94 -16.90
CA THR A 36 -8.66 -8.84 -15.45
C THR A 36 -7.27 -9.03 -14.86
N VAL A 37 -6.76 -7.98 -14.20
CA VAL A 37 -5.47 -7.98 -13.50
C VAL A 37 -5.58 -8.49 -12.08
N ALA A 38 -4.46 -8.90 -11.49
CA ALA A 38 -4.33 -9.16 -10.07
C ALA A 38 -3.91 -7.88 -9.34
N VAL A 39 -4.48 -7.62 -8.15
CA VAL A 39 -4.15 -6.44 -7.33
C VAL A 39 -3.96 -6.85 -5.87
N LEU A 40 -2.79 -6.53 -5.32
CA LEU A 40 -2.52 -6.53 -3.89
C LEU A 40 -2.59 -5.08 -3.40
N ALA A 41 -3.55 -4.76 -2.56
CA ALA A 41 -3.75 -3.42 -2.00
C ALA A 41 -3.30 -3.37 -0.54
N VAL A 42 -2.52 -2.35 -0.19
CA VAL A 42 -2.00 -2.12 1.16
C VAL A 42 -2.39 -0.72 1.62
N LEU A 43 -3.14 -0.63 2.70
CA LEU A 43 -3.51 0.64 3.30
C LEU A 43 -2.37 1.20 4.15
N HIS A 44 -2.01 2.45 3.91
CA HIS A 44 -1.23 3.28 4.82
C HIS A 44 -2.05 4.49 5.26
N THR A 45 -1.90 4.89 6.53
CA THR A 45 -2.68 6.01 7.09
C THR A 45 -1.82 7.22 7.45
N TRP A 46 -0.49 7.14 7.27
CA TRP A 46 0.49 8.13 7.72
C TRP A 46 1.31 8.75 6.58
N ASP A 47 1.80 9.93 6.82
CA ASP A 47 2.92 10.52 6.08
C ASP A 47 4.23 10.43 6.89
N GLN A 48 5.30 11.01 6.37
CA GLN A 48 6.62 10.99 7.00
C GLN A 48 6.67 11.71 8.38
N GLN A 49 5.72 12.61 8.64
CA GLN A 49 5.61 13.39 9.88
C GLN A 49 4.49 12.89 10.81
N LEU A 50 4.02 11.65 10.59
CA LEU A 50 2.91 11.05 11.35
C LEU A 50 1.58 11.80 11.21
N ASN A 51 1.39 12.62 10.19
CA ASN A 51 0.07 13.19 9.93
C ASN A 51 -0.85 12.13 9.32
N LEU A 52 -2.15 12.23 9.62
CA LEU A 52 -3.15 11.35 9.00
C LEU A 52 -3.20 11.60 7.50
N HIS A 53 -2.78 10.60 6.73
CA HIS A 53 -2.72 10.64 5.28
C HIS A 53 -3.11 9.27 4.68
N PRO A 54 -4.40 8.89 4.77
CA PRO A 54 -4.85 7.61 4.22
C PRO A 54 -4.61 7.52 2.72
N HIS A 55 -3.92 6.48 2.30
CA HIS A 55 -3.63 6.18 0.90
C HIS A 55 -3.41 4.67 0.72
N VAL A 56 -3.57 4.20 -0.51
CA VAL A 56 -3.43 2.78 -0.84
C VAL A 56 -2.27 2.60 -1.80
N HIS A 57 -1.36 1.71 -1.43
CA HIS A 57 -0.35 1.17 -2.33
C HIS A 57 -0.89 -0.08 -3.01
N CYS A 58 -0.74 -0.18 -4.32
CA CYS A 58 -1.18 -1.35 -5.07
C CYS A 58 -0.02 -1.96 -5.85
N LEU A 59 0.25 -3.25 -5.65
CA LEU A 59 1.01 -4.05 -6.59
C LEU A 59 0.03 -4.65 -7.58
N VAL A 60 0.30 -4.47 -8.87
CA VAL A 60 -0.58 -4.91 -9.95
C VAL A 60 0.21 -5.83 -10.87
N SER A 61 -0.40 -6.93 -11.31
CA SER A 61 0.22 -7.84 -12.27
C SER A 61 0.57 -7.12 -13.58
N GLY A 62 1.67 -7.54 -14.21
CA GLY A 62 2.12 -7.05 -15.52
C GLY A 62 1.30 -7.56 -16.70
N GLY A 63 0.02 -7.87 -16.48
CA GLY A 63 -0.93 -8.34 -17.47
C GLY A 63 -2.23 -8.77 -16.83
N GLY A 64 -3.20 -9.19 -17.65
CA GLY A 64 -4.51 -9.65 -17.22
C GLY A 64 -5.02 -10.82 -18.04
N ILE A 65 -5.93 -11.61 -17.48
CA ILE A 65 -6.62 -12.67 -18.22
C ILE A 65 -7.83 -12.09 -18.95
N SER A 66 -8.06 -12.51 -20.18
CA SER A 66 -9.26 -12.18 -20.97
C SER A 66 -10.54 -12.58 -20.20
N GLU A 67 -11.67 -11.98 -20.58
CA GLU A 67 -12.95 -12.24 -19.92
C GLU A 67 -13.40 -13.69 -20.04
N ASP A 68 -13.13 -14.35 -21.19
CA ASP A 68 -13.38 -15.77 -21.42
C ASP A 68 -12.38 -16.71 -20.69
N GLY A 69 -11.36 -16.15 -20.07
CA GLY A 69 -10.35 -16.89 -19.31
C GLY A 69 -9.38 -17.70 -20.19
N THR A 70 -9.30 -17.43 -21.48
CA THR A 70 -8.51 -18.24 -22.43
C THR A 70 -7.16 -17.64 -22.79
N THR A 71 -6.99 -16.33 -22.63
CA THR A 71 -5.81 -15.61 -23.13
C THR A 71 -5.21 -14.71 -22.05
N TRP A 72 -3.88 -14.73 -21.93
CA TRP A 72 -3.14 -13.78 -21.15
C TRP A 72 -2.73 -12.57 -21.97
N HIS A 73 -3.15 -11.37 -21.57
CA HIS A 73 -2.79 -10.12 -22.19
C HIS A 73 -1.68 -9.44 -21.38
N PRO A 74 -0.43 -9.40 -21.87
CA PRO A 74 0.64 -8.70 -21.19
C PRO A 74 0.41 -7.19 -21.23
N ALA A 75 0.69 -6.50 -20.12
CA ALA A 75 0.67 -5.04 -20.09
C ALA A 75 1.79 -4.46 -20.97
N ARG A 76 1.55 -3.28 -21.52
CA ARG A 76 2.58 -2.58 -22.32
C ARG A 76 3.78 -2.23 -21.44
N ARG A 77 4.97 -2.34 -22.01
CA ARG A 77 6.20 -1.96 -21.34
C ARG A 77 6.13 -0.48 -20.91
N ARG A 78 6.36 -0.20 -19.62
CA ARG A 78 6.33 1.13 -18.99
C ARG A 78 4.97 1.86 -18.99
N PHE A 79 3.89 1.19 -19.36
CA PHE A 79 2.55 1.77 -19.31
C PHE A 79 1.53 0.72 -18.87
N LEU A 80 0.87 0.96 -17.75
CA LEU A 80 -0.22 0.13 -17.27
C LEU A 80 -1.57 0.82 -17.49
N LEU A 81 -1.76 2.00 -16.89
CA LEU A 81 -3.02 2.75 -16.90
C LEU A 81 -2.77 4.27 -16.97
N PRO A 82 -3.70 5.04 -17.57
CA PRO A 82 -3.62 6.49 -17.60
C PRO A 82 -3.92 7.10 -16.22
N ILE A 83 -2.94 7.79 -15.65
CA ILE A 83 -2.96 8.29 -14.27
C ILE A 83 -4.17 9.21 -13.99
N LYS A 84 -4.49 10.13 -14.90
CA LYS A 84 -5.63 11.06 -14.74
C LYS A 84 -6.96 10.33 -14.72
N ALA A 85 -7.16 9.36 -15.62
CA ALA A 85 -8.38 8.55 -15.66
C ALA A 85 -8.49 7.68 -14.41
N LEU A 86 -7.39 7.08 -13.94
CA LEU A 86 -7.36 6.31 -12.72
C LEU A 86 -7.77 7.15 -11.51
N ALA A 87 -7.16 8.32 -11.31
CA ALA A 87 -7.47 9.21 -10.20
C ALA A 87 -8.95 9.65 -10.19
N SER A 88 -9.49 10.00 -11.36
CA SER A 88 -10.91 10.36 -11.52
C SER A 88 -11.84 9.19 -11.22
N LYS A 89 -11.51 7.99 -11.71
CA LYS A 89 -12.32 6.78 -11.48
C LYS A 89 -12.30 6.35 -10.03
N VAL A 90 -11.14 6.39 -9.36
CA VAL A 90 -11.02 6.13 -7.91
C VAL A 90 -11.91 7.09 -7.12
N ARG A 91 -11.86 8.38 -7.42
CA ARG A 91 -12.72 9.39 -6.76
C ARG A 91 -14.20 9.09 -6.96
N GLY A 92 -14.62 8.77 -8.17
CA GLY A 92 -16.03 8.46 -8.49
C GLY A 92 -16.51 7.20 -7.75
N LYS A 93 -15.73 6.12 -7.81
CA LYS A 93 -16.04 4.87 -7.09
C LYS A 93 -16.05 5.07 -5.57
N PHE A 94 -15.08 5.80 -5.04
CA PHE A 94 -15.04 6.11 -3.61
C PHE A 94 -16.29 6.86 -3.17
N ARG A 95 -16.72 7.88 -3.93
CA ARG A 95 -17.96 8.64 -3.66
C ARG A 95 -19.19 7.73 -3.66
N ALA A 96 -19.34 6.90 -4.68
CA ALA A 96 -20.49 5.99 -4.82
C ALA A 96 -20.54 4.96 -3.68
N LEU A 97 -19.43 4.28 -3.41
CA LEU A 97 -19.35 3.26 -2.36
C LEU A 97 -19.50 3.86 -0.95
N LEU A 98 -18.96 5.06 -0.73
CA LEU A 98 -19.08 5.73 0.56
C LEU A 98 -20.54 6.12 0.85
N ARG A 99 -21.26 6.64 -0.15
CA ARG A 99 -22.69 6.95 -0.04
C ARG A 99 -23.53 5.71 0.23
N GLN A 100 -23.20 4.58 -0.41
CA GLN A 100 -23.89 3.32 -0.20
C GLN A 100 -23.65 2.76 1.21
N ARG A 101 -22.43 2.86 1.72
CA ARG A 101 -22.04 2.26 2.99
C ARG A 101 -22.31 3.15 4.20
N CYS A 102 -22.26 4.45 4.02
CA CYS A 102 -22.48 5.47 5.04
C CYS A 102 -23.42 6.54 4.47
N PRO A 103 -24.73 6.25 4.30
CA PRO A 103 -25.68 7.15 3.64
C PRO A 103 -25.82 8.50 4.35
N ASP A 104 -25.74 8.51 5.68
CA ASP A 104 -25.90 9.70 6.52
C ASP A 104 -24.62 10.56 6.61
N LEU A 105 -23.54 10.10 5.99
CA LEU A 105 -22.24 10.77 6.07
C LEU A 105 -22.17 11.95 5.10
N VAL A 106 -22.18 13.15 5.65
CA VAL A 106 -21.98 14.38 4.87
C VAL A 106 -20.50 14.60 4.59
N VAL A 107 -20.14 14.59 3.32
CA VAL A 107 -18.78 14.90 2.86
C VAL A 107 -18.80 16.23 2.13
N PRO A 108 -17.98 17.23 2.53
CA PRO A 108 -17.94 18.51 1.88
C PRO A 108 -17.67 18.41 0.38
N ASP A 109 -18.38 19.19 -0.43
CA ASP A 109 -18.28 19.15 -1.90
C ASP A 109 -16.88 19.46 -2.43
N VAL A 110 -16.09 20.24 -1.70
CA VAL A 110 -14.70 20.54 -2.05
C VAL A 110 -13.88 19.26 -2.23
N VAL A 111 -14.16 18.20 -1.48
CA VAL A 111 -13.48 16.90 -1.60
C VAL A 111 -13.68 16.31 -2.99
N TRP A 112 -14.86 16.49 -3.57
CA TRP A 112 -15.22 15.94 -4.87
C TRP A 112 -14.75 16.81 -6.04
N ARG A 113 -14.53 18.09 -5.80
CA ARG A 113 -13.98 19.05 -6.79
C ARG A 113 -12.45 19.05 -6.83
N THR A 114 -11.81 18.68 -5.73
CA THR A 114 -10.35 18.58 -5.65
C THR A 114 -9.81 17.45 -6.55
N THR A 115 -8.70 17.71 -7.22
CA THR A 115 -7.99 16.69 -8.00
C THR A 115 -7.38 15.65 -7.05
N TRP A 116 -7.75 14.39 -7.25
CA TRP A 116 -7.14 13.26 -6.57
C TRP A 116 -5.84 12.89 -7.27
N ILE A 117 -4.88 12.43 -6.51
CA ILE A 117 -3.54 12.10 -7.01
C ILE A 117 -3.39 10.59 -7.06
N ALA A 118 -2.97 10.07 -8.20
CA ALA A 118 -2.51 8.71 -8.39
C ALA A 118 -1.10 8.72 -8.98
N HIS A 119 -0.33 7.70 -8.70
CA HIS A 119 0.97 7.45 -9.31
C HIS A 119 1.01 6.01 -9.79
N VAL A 120 1.50 5.80 -10.99
CA VAL A 120 1.74 4.48 -11.57
C VAL A 120 3.20 4.43 -12.00
N THR A 121 3.94 3.47 -11.46
CA THR A 121 5.37 3.28 -11.77
C THR A 121 5.63 1.81 -12.05
N ALA A 122 6.58 1.53 -12.94
CA ALA A 122 7.12 0.19 -13.07
C ALA A 122 7.83 -0.19 -11.78
N TRP A 123 7.59 -1.41 -11.30
CA TRP A 123 8.19 -1.88 -10.05
C TRP A 123 9.37 -2.86 -10.29
N GLY A 124 9.46 -3.46 -11.42
CA GLY A 124 10.44 -4.49 -11.75
C GLY A 124 9.78 -5.83 -12.08
N ASN A 125 10.60 -6.83 -12.34
CA ASN A 125 10.16 -8.17 -12.73
C ASN A 125 10.71 -9.22 -11.76
N GLY A 126 10.02 -10.35 -11.68
CA GLY A 126 10.45 -11.51 -10.91
C GLY A 126 10.13 -11.44 -9.41
N GLU A 127 10.56 -12.46 -8.70
CA GLU A 127 10.27 -12.66 -7.28
C GLU A 127 10.87 -11.57 -6.41
N GLN A 128 12.11 -11.15 -6.68
CA GLN A 128 12.78 -10.11 -5.90
C GLN A 128 12.00 -8.80 -5.89
N ALA A 129 11.42 -8.39 -7.01
CA ALA A 129 10.59 -7.19 -7.08
C ALA A 129 9.34 -7.30 -6.19
N VAL A 130 8.73 -8.48 -6.10
CA VAL A 130 7.60 -8.74 -5.20
C VAL A 130 8.05 -8.67 -3.74
N LEU A 131 9.17 -9.31 -3.38
CA LEU A 131 9.73 -9.28 -2.03
C LEU A 131 10.07 -7.85 -1.59
N ASP A 132 10.69 -7.06 -2.45
CA ASP A 132 11.01 -5.65 -2.20
C ASP A 132 9.75 -4.82 -1.98
N TYR A 133 8.68 -5.09 -2.75
CA TYR A 133 7.39 -4.44 -2.54
C TYR A 133 6.79 -4.81 -1.19
N LEU A 134 6.78 -6.10 -0.83
CA LEU A 134 6.25 -6.58 0.45
C LEU A 134 7.02 -5.94 1.62
N ALA A 135 8.35 -5.95 1.57
CA ALA A 135 9.20 -5.34 2.60
C ALA A 135 8.92 -3.84 2.74
N ARG A 136 8.79 -3.13 1.61
CA ARG A 136 8.60 -1.68 1.59
C ARG A 136 7.23 -1.21 2.03
N TYR A 137 6.17 -1.96 1.73
CA TYR A 137 4.79 -1.49 1.92
C TYR A 137 3.97 -2.36 2.87
N VAL A 138 4.07 -3.68 2.81
CA VAL A 138 3.24 -4.58 3.63
C VAL A 138 3.70 -4.58 5.09
N PHE A 139 5.01 -4.68 5.33
CA PHE A 139 5.57 -4.72 6.68
C PHE A 139 5.85 -3.35 7.29
N ARG A 140 5.67 -2.29 6.52
CA ARG A 140 5.93 -0.94 7.00
C ARG A 140 4.94 -0.52 8.09
N ILE A 141 5.48 0.12 9.13
CA ILE A 141 4.76 0.78 10.23
C ILE A 141 4.90 2.30 10.13
N ALA A 142 4.11 3.03 10.90
CA ALA A 142 4.07 4.50 10.85
C ALA A 142 5.42 5.14 11.22
N ILE A 143 6.09 4.62 12.23
CA ILE A 143 7.42 5.02 12.66
C ILE A 143 8.17 3.80 13.20
N THR A 144 9.46 3.72 12.90
CA THR A 144 10.39 2.71 13.48
C THR A 144 11.19 3.32 14.61
N ASN A 145 11.66 2.52 15.54
CA ASN A 145 12.50 2.97 16.66
C ASN A 145 13.76 3.72 16.14
N ALA A 146 14.36 3.24 15.06
CA ALA A 146 15.52 3.89 14.43
C ALA A 146 15.27 5.33 13.96
N ARG A 147 14.01 5.76 13.82
CA ARG A 147 13.67 7.13 13.49
C ARG A 147 13.52 8.03 14.70
N ILE A 148 13.38 7.47 15.91
CA ILE A 148 13.30 8.22 17.17
C ILE A 148 14.73 8.48 17.61
N VAL A 149 15.16 9.75 17.54
CA VAL A 149 16.53 10.16 17.82
C VAL A 149 16.68 10.91 19.14
N GLY A 150 15.58 11.22 19.81
CA GLY A 150 15.59 11.86 21.13
C GLY A 150 14.25 11.73 21.84
N LEU A 151 14.32 11.52 23.15
CA LEU A 151 13.20 11.47 24.07
C LEU A 151 13.61 12.13 25.39
N ASP A 152 12.88 13.17 25.77
CA ASP A 152 13.05 13.90 27.03
C ASP A 152 11.70 14.41 27.55
N ASP A 153 11.69 15.11 28.69
CA ASP A 153 10.49 15.65 29.32
C ASP A 153 9.72 16.63 28.42
N ALA A 154 10.40 17.27 27.45
CA ALA A 154 9.78 18.21 26.53
C ALA A 154 9.21 17.54 25.26
N GLY A 155 9.49 16.25 25.00
CA GLY A 155 8.86 15.50 23.92
C GLY A 155 9.75 14.52 23.18
N VAL A 156 9.27 14.14 21.98
CA VAL A 156 9.89 13.14 21.12
C VAL A 156 10.45 13.81 19.87
N THR A 157 11.74 13.60 19.61
CA THR A 157 12.42 14.05 18.38
C THR A 157 12.61 12.84 17.46
N PHE A 158 12.18 12.97 16.20
CA PHE A 158 12.32 11.91 15.21
C PHE A 158 12.75 12.44 13.85
N GLU A 159 13.42 11.58 13.09
CA GLU A 159 13.86 11.88 11.73
C GLU A 159 12.77 11.59 10.69
N TYR A 160 12.71 12.42 9.66
CA TYR A 160 11.92 12.19 8.47
C TYR A 160 12.65 12.65 7.19
N ARG A 161 12.26 12.09 6.06
CA ARG A 161 12.77 12.52 4.76
C ARG A 161 11.83 13.55 4.16
N ASP A 162 12.32 14.77 3.97
CA ASP A 162 11.56 15.83 3.30
C ASP A 162 11.31 15.45 1.83
N ARG A 163 10.06 15.46 1.39
CA ARG A 163 9.68 15.02 0.04
C ARG A 163 10.16 15.97 -1.06
N LYS A 164 10.30 17.26 -0.75
CA LYS A 164 10.71 18.28 -1.74
C LYS A 164 12.21 18.25 -1.97
N THR A 165 12.97 18.16 -0.90
CA THR A 165 14.43 18.26 -0.95
C THR A 165 15.13 16.90 -0.95
N GLY A 166 14.43 15.81 -0.61
CA GLY A 166 14.99 14.49 -0.42
C GLY A 166 15.92 14.36 0.82
N ARG A 167 16.14 15.44 1.57
CA ARG A 167 17.06 15.48 2.71
C ARG A 167 16.43 14.94 3.98
N ARG A 168 17.24 14.39 4.87
CA ARG A 168 16.81 14.05 6.24
C ARG A 168 16.64 15.34 7.02
N ARG A 169 15.56 15.40 7.79
CA ARG A 169 15.23 16.48 8.73
C ARG A 169 14.71 15.88 10.01
N THR A 170 14.79 16.62 11.08
CA THR A 170 14.20 16.27 12.37
C THR A 170 12.90 17.03 12.59
N SER A 171 11.99 16.39 13.33
CA SER A 171 10.75 16.99 13.85
C SER A 171 10.66 16.68 15.33
N ARG A 172 10.34 17.67 16.14
CA ARG A 172 10.07 17.51 17.57
C ARG A 172 8.61 17.77 17.85
N LEU A 173 8.00 16.88 18.62
CA LEU A 173 6.61 16.97 19.06
C LEU A 173 6.57 16.78 20.57
N GLY A 174 5.73 17.55 21.26
CA GLY A 174 5.40 17.26 22.65
C GLY A 174 4.82 15.86 22.81
N GLY A 175 4.98 15.24 23.97
CA GLY A 175 4.60 13.85 24.19
C GLY A 175 3.14 13.54 23.82
N GLU A 176 2.19 14.38 24.26
CA GLU A 176 0.76 14.23 23.94
C GLU A 176 0.49 14.30 22.43
N GLU A 177 1.09 15.27 21.73
CA GLU A 177 0.90 15.42 20.27
C GLU A 177 1.54 14.27 19.50
N PHE A 178 2.69 13.75 19.95
CA PHE A 178 3.28 12.56 19.38
C PHE A 178 2.35 11.35 19.54
N MET A 179 1.85 11.11 20.75
CA MET A 179 0.92 10.02 21.03
C MET A 179 -0.40 10.17 20.26
N ARG A 180 -0.95 11.39 20.22
CA ARG A 180 -2.14 11.69 19.42
C ARG A 180 -1.95 11.36 17.94
N ARG A 181 -0.78 11.73 17.35
CA ARG A 181 -0.47 11.38 15.95
C ARG A 181 -0.23 9.90 15.77
N PHE A 182 0.47 9.25 16.68
CA PHE A 182 0.76 7.82 16.61
C PHE A 182 -0.52 6.99 16.70
N LEU A 183 -1.36 7.25 17.70
CA LEU A 183 -2.59 6.48 17.96
C LEU A 183 -3.63 6.59 16.84
N GLN A 184 -3.67 7.68 16.08
CA GLN A 184 -4.60 7.79 14.95
C GLN A 184 -4.31 6.79 13.81
N HIS A 185 -3.16 6.11 13.84
CA HIS A 185 -2.78 5.09 12.85
C HIS A 185 -3.10 3.67 13.31
N VAL A 186 -3.56 3.50 14.54
CA VAL A 186 -4.07 2.23 15.03
C VAL A 186 -5.34 1.91 14.25
N LEU A 187 -5.34 0.76 13.58
CA LEU A 187 -6.47 0.34 12.78
C LEU A 187 -7.57 -0.27 13.66
N PRO A 188 -8.83 -0.20 13.24
CA PRO A 188 -9.93 -0.85 13.96
C PRO A 188 -9.66 -2.35 14.14
N ARG A 189 -10.06 -2.91 15.29
CA ARG A 189 -9.89 -4.34 15.58
C ARG A 189 -10.44 -5.21 14.44
N GLY A 190 -9.64 -6.17 13.96
CA GLY A 190 -9.99 -7.05 12.85
C GLY A 190 -9.97 -6.39 11.47
N PHE A 191 -9.42 -5.18 11.34
CA PHE A 191 -9.24 -4.56 10.03
C PHE A 191 -7.97 -5.06 9.35
N HIS A 192 -8.14 -5.69 8.19
CA HIS A 192 -7.02 -6.15 7.37
C HIS A 192 -6.50 -5.02 6.48
N LYS A 193 -5.27 -4.55 6.75
CA LYS A 193 -4.62 -3.50 5.94
C LYS A 193 -4.12 -3.98 4.57
N VAL A 194 -4.05 -5.30 4.37
CA VAL A 194 -3.67 -5.96 3.11
C VAL A 194 -4.87 -6.69 2.57
N ARG A 195 -5.19 -6.46 1.30
CA ARG A 195 -6.33 -7.13 0.62
C ARG A 195 -5.97 -7.50 -0.80
N TYR A 196 -6.54 -8.60 -1.25
CA TYR A 196 -6.36 -9.14 -2.59
C TYR A 196 -7.62 -8.91 -3.42
N PHE A 197 -7.43 -8.47 -4.67
CA PHE A 197 -8.52 -8.21 -5.61
C PHE A 197 -8.17 -8.74 -7.01
N GLY A 198 -9.20 -8.80 -7.90
CA GLY A 198 -9.04 -9.35 -9.24
C GLY A 198 -8.54 -10.79 -9.18
N LEU A 199 -7.58 -11.17 -10.00
CA LEU A 199 -7.07 -12.53 -10.06
C LEU A 199 -6.54 -13.07 -8.72
N TRP A 200 -6.07 -12.20 -7.82
CA TRP A 200 -5.60 -12.65 -6.50
C TRP A 200 -6.72 -12.75 -5.46
N HIS A 201 -7.94 -12.37 -5.79
CA HIS A 201 -9.07 -12.60 -4.90
C HIS A 201 -9.36 -14.10 -4.78
N PRO A 202 -9.70 -14.64 -3.60
CA PRO A 202 -9.94 -16.07 -3.41
C PRO A 202 -10.98 -16.68 -4.34
N SER A 203 -11.96 -15.89 -4.82
CA SER A 203 -12.97 -16.37 -5.79
C SER A 203 -12.41 -16.69 -7.19
N HIS A 204 -11.20 -16.22 -7.52
CA HIS A 204 -10.54 -16.40 -8.82
C HIS A 204 -9.41 -17.44 -8.78
N ARG A 205 -9.46 -18.41 -7.86
CA ARG A 205 -8.40 -19.43 -7.73
C ARG A 205 -8.19 -20.24 -9.01
N THR A 206 -9.28 -20.60 -9.68
CA THR A 206 -9.25 -21.35 -10.95
C THR A 206 -8.57 -20.52 -12.04
N ASP A 207 -8.93 -19.26 -12.19
CA ASP A 207 -8.31 -18.37 -13.18
C ASP A 207 -6.83 -18.14 -12.87
N THR A 208 -6.48 -17.99 -11.60
CA THR A 208 -5.09 -17.86 -11.17
C THR A 208 -4.26 -19.10 -11.50
N ALA A 209 -4.81 -20.30 -11.29
CA ALA A 209 -4.14 -21.55 -11.67
C ALA A 209 -3.94 -21.65 -13.17
N ARG A 210 -4.97 -21.29 -13.96
CA ARG A 210 -4.91 -21.25 -15.42
C ARG A 210 -3.85 -20.27 -15.92
N VAL A 211 -3.80 -19.06 -15.36
CA VAL A 211 -2.76 -18.07 -15.70
C VAL A 211 -1.36 -18.59 -15.39
N ARG A 212 -1.16 -19.23 -14.23
CA ARG A 212 0.15 -19.85 -13.92
C ARG A 212 0.56 -20.85 -14.99
N GLN A 213 -0.34 -21.72 -15.42
CA GLN A 213 -0.09 -22.69 -16.47
C GLN A 213 0.27 -22.00 -17.81
N MET A 214 -0.49 -20.98 -18.24
CA MET A 214 -0.20 -20.19 -19.43
C MET A 214 1.20 -19.56 -19.37
N LEU A 215 1.57 -18.96 -18.23
CA LEU A 215 2.85 -18.30 -18.06
C LEU A 215 4.01 -19.29 -17.97
N GLN A 216 3.82 -20.49 -17.41
CA GLN A 216 4.83 -21.55 -17.37
C GLN A 216 5.14 -22.09 -18.77
N LEU A 217 4.13 -22.22 -19.62
CA LEU A 217 4.32 -22.65 -21.01
C LEU A 217 5.05 -21.60 -21.86
N GLN A 218 5.05 -20.33 -21.43
CA GLN A 218 5.74 -19.22 -22.12
C GLN A 218 7.10 -18.88 -21.48
N ALA A 219 7.41 -19.44 -20.33
CA ALA A 219 8.67 -19.18 -19.64
C ALA A 219 9.81 -19.95 -20.31
N PRO A 220 10.99 -19.35 -20.49
CA PRO A 220 12.20 -20.11 -20.83
C PRO A 220 12.47 -21.15 -19.72
N PRO A 221 13.13 -22.26 -20.02
CA PRO A 221 13.46 -23.27 -19.01
C PRO A 221 14.19 -22.60 -17.82
N PRO A 222 13.95 -23.07 -16.57
CA PRO A 222 14.53 -22.46 -15.39
C PRO A 222 16.06 -22.39 -15.56
N ALA A 223 16.59 -21.19 -15.38
CA ALA A 223 18.03 -21.03 -15.18
C ALA A 223 18.42 -21.89 -13.99
N GLY A 224 19.55 -22.61 -14.10
CA GLY A 224 20.02 -23.53 -13.06
C GLY A 224 19.99 -22.97 -11.63
N PRO A 225 20.31 -23.78 -10.61
CA PRO A 225 20.13 -23.41 -9.22
C PRO A 225 20.71 -22.01 -8.94
N LEU A 226 19.89 -21.18 -8.29
CA LEU A 226 20.30 -19.83 -7.87
C LEU A 226 21.60 -19.96 -7.04
N PRO A 227 22.59 -19.08 -7.25
CA PRO A 227 23.73 -19.02 -6.35
C PRO A 227 23.20 -18.79 -4.92
N GLU A 228 23.76 -19.51 -3.97
CA GLU A 228 23.42 -19.33 -2.55
C GLU A 228 23.53 -17.85 -2.19
N PRO A 229 22.56 -17.33 -1.40
CA PRO A 229 22.59 -15.94 -0.99
C PRO A 229 23.89 -15.69 -0.22
N THR A 230 24.82 -14.98 -0.81
CA THR A 230 25.98 -14.44 -0.09
C THR A 230 25.45 -13.42 0.90
N VAL A 231 25.36 -13.81 2.18
CA VAL A 231 25.04 -12.89 3.27
C VAL A 231 26.16 -11.85 3.31
N PRO A 232 25.87 -10.55 3.17
CA PRO A 232 26.89 -9.51 3.32
C PRO A 232 27.48 -9.62 4.73
N PRO A 233 28.81 -9.50 4.90
CA PRO A 233 29.46 -9.67 6.21
C PRO A 233 29.09 -8.61 7.26
N ASP A 234 28.25 -7.65 6.96
CA ASP A 234 27.92 -6.48 7.79
C ASP A 234 26.64 -6.63 8.64
N LEU A 235 26.07 -7.85 8.77
CA LEU A 235 24.92 -8.07 9.67
C LEU A 235 25.27 -8.85 10.96
N THR A 236 26.54 -9.10 11.23
CA THR A 236 26.99 -9.82 12.44
C THR A 236 27.33 -8.89 13.61
N GLU A 237 27.37 -7.59 13.44
CA GLU A 237 27.49 -6.61 14.54
C GLU A 237 26.16 -5.86 14.78
N VAL A 238 25.12 -6.57 15.16
CA VAL A 238 24.04 -5.96 15.96
C VAL A 238 24.59 -5.92 17.39
N ALA A 239 25.24 -4.79 17.73
CA ALA A 239 25.57 -4.50 19.12
C ALA A 239 24.32 -4.72 19.97
N ALA A 240 24.43 -5.58 20.97
CA ALA A 240 23.37 -5.87 21.91
C ALA A 240 22.82 -4.57 22.48
N ALA A 241 21.57 -4.27 22.15
CA ALA A 241 20.87 -3.14 22.74
C ALA A 241 20.88 -3.32 24.27
N PRO A 242 21.13 -2.26 25.05
CA PRO A 242 21.11 -2.37 26.50
C PRO A 242 19.75 -2.88 26.94
N VAL A 243 19.74 -3.92 27.74
CA VAL A 243 18.55 -4.48 28.39
C VAL A 243 18.00 -3.39 29.30
N ILE A 244 16.91 -2.75 28.90
CA ILE A 244 16.16 -1.82 29.76
C ILE A 244 15.32 -2.71 30.70
N GLU A 245 15.75 -2.83 31.95
CA GLU A 245 14.94 -3.48 32.99
C GLU A 245 13.59 -2.73 33.13
N PRO A 246 12.46 -3.44 33.17
CA PRO A 246 11.17 -2.81 33.36
C PRO A 246 11.10 -2.21 34.76
N ARG A 247 11.07 -0.89 34.87
CA ARG A 247 10.74 -0.23 36.14
C ARG A 247 9.29 -0.54 36.49
N ILE A 248 9.08 -1.37 37.52
CA ILE A 248 7.78 -1.64 38.11
C ILE A 248 7.28 -0.34 38.71
N CYS A 249 6.11 0.12 38.27
CA CYS A 249 5.43 1.28 38.84
C CYS A 249 5.11 0.99 40.35
N PRO A 250 5.52 1.81 41.31
CA PRO A 250 5.09 1.64 42.69
C PRO A 250 3.59 1.90 42.81
N ARG A 251 2.93 1.10 43.62
CA ARG A 251 1.50 1.16 43.92
C ARG A 251 1.12 2.48 44.60
#